data_9cd4974bdf5177292cbf044adb3429df
#
_entry.id   9cd4974bdf5177292cbf044adb3429df
#
_cell.length_a   1.000
_cell.length_b   1.000
_cell.length_c   1.000
_cell.angle_alpha   90.00
_cell.angle_beta   90.00
_cell.angle_gamma   90.00
#
_symmetry.space_group_name_H-M   'P 1'
#
loop_
_entity.id
_entity.type
_entity.pdbx_description
1 polymer ?
#
loop_
_entity_poly.entity_id
_entity_poly.type
_entity_poly.pdbx_seq_one_letter_code
_entity_poly.pdbx_strand_id
1 'polypeptide(L)'
;MRKPRTISILIASLFLCAGNAAAQAVDNDKEIAVIELGAAASQSLKGGGSSFGPDFAVEVTPIENWLEIEGGATPLFGSHSTEWDVDLLFKKPWTLSKKVEFMFGVGPEWVHTRQNGMTRNSVAAEAAGDFMFWPSVGKHRFGWYLEPAYDYNFARGHEQSIGISGGLLVAIR
;
A
#
# COMPACT_ATOMS: atom_id res chain seq x y z
N MET A 1 0.99 10.30 -39.81
CA MET A 1 1.69 9.46 -38.82
C MET A 1 2.33 10.36 -37.77
N ARG A 2 1.73 10.52 -36.58
CA ARG A 2 2.31 11.29 -35.48
C ARG A 2 2.83 10.30 -34.42
N LYS A 3 4.14 10.36 -34.10
CA LYS A 3 4.78 9.53 -33.09
C LYS A 3 4.27 9.92 -31.69
N PRO A 4 3.93 8.97 -30.81
CA PRO A 4 3.66 9.29 -29.42
C PRO A 4 4.96 9.68 -28.71
N ARG A 5 5.00 10.85 -28.11
CA ARG A 5 6.07 11.29 -27.22
C ARG A 5 5.85 10.68 -25.84
N THR A 6 6.82 9.96 -25.41
CA THR A 6 7.09 9.31 -24.14
C THR A 6 6.78 10.19 -22.93
N ILE A 7 5.87 9.73 -22.08
CA ILE A 7 5.69 10.20 -20.69
C ILE A 7 6.45 9.20 -19.81
N SER A 8 7.74 9.37 -19.67
CA SER A 8 8.59 8.48 -18.87
C SER A 8 9.44 9.21 -17.80
N ILE A 9 9.02 10.38 -17.33
CA ILE A 9 9.86 11.17 -16.40
C ILE A 9 8.97 11.78 -15.30
N LEU A 10 8.25 11.01 -14.52
CA LEU A 10 7.61 11.58 -13.33
C LEU A 10 7.60 10.69 -12.07
N ILE A 11 8.08 9.48 -12.14
CA ILE A 11 8.08 8.57 -10.99
C ILE A 11 9.37 8.69 -10.15
N ALA A 12 10.46 9.20 -10.73
CA ALA A 12 11.75 9.30 -10.03
C ALA A 12 11.87 10.49 -9.07
N SER A 13 10.93 11.45 -9.10
CA SER A 13 11.09 12.72 -8.37
C SER A 13 10.41 12.73 -6.98
N LEU A 14 9.54 11.77 -6.67
CA LEU A 14 8.86 11.73 -5.37
C LEU A 14 9.71 11.16 -4.24
N PHE A 15 10.73 10.37 -4.55
CA PHE A 15 11.57 9.75 -3.53
C PHE A 15 12.69 10.67 -2.99
N LEU A 16 12.95 11.83 -3.59
CA LEU A 16 14.05 12.71 -3.17
C LEU A 16 13.67 13.82 -2.18
N CYS A 17 12.39 14.03 -1.88
CA CYS A 17 11.98 15.07 -0.93
C CYS A 17 11.84 14.61 0.53
N ALA A 18 11.98 13.32 0.83
CA ALA A 18 11.92 12.81 2.20
C ALA A 18 13.20 13.06 3.03
N GLY A 19 14.25 13.65 2.42
CA GLY A 19 15.58 13.74 3.02
C GLY A 19 15.82 14.86 4.02
N ASN A 20 14.94 15.82 4.25
CA ASN A 20 15.27 17.03 5.02
C ASN A 20 14.35 17.36 6.21
N ALA A 21 13.43 16.50 6.60
CA ALA A 21 12.57 16.72 7.77
C ALA A 21 13.11 16.07 9.08
N ALA A 22 14.19 15.33 9.02
CA ALA A 22 14.73 14.59 10.16
C ALA A 22 15.92 15.30 10.83
N ALA A 23 15.74 16.53 11.28
CA ALA A 23 16.71 17.22 12.15
C ALA A 23 16.07 17.58 13.49
N GLN A 24 15.46 16.59 14.17
CA GLN A 24 15.17 16.69 15.61
C GLN A 24 15.67 15.41 16.29
N ALA A 25 16.35 15.61 17.40
CA ALA A 25 17.08 14.67 18.23
C ALA A 25 16.61 13.21 18.06
N VAL A 26 17.47 12.41 17.42
CA VAL A 26 17.31 10.97 17.28
C VAL A 26 17.40 10.36 18.67
N ASP A 27 16.26 10.04 19.24
CA ASP A 27 16.18 8.98 20.25
C ASP A 27 16.50 7.69 19.48
N ASN A 28 17.66 7.08 19.78
CA ASN A 28 18.26 6.00 18.98
C ASN A 28 17.44 4.69 18.90
N ASP A 29 16.21 4.68 19.38
CA ASP A 29 15.32 3.51 19.40
C ASP A 29 14.00 3.69 18.60
N LYS A 30 13.80 4.81 17.93
CA LYS A 30 12.57 5.05 17.14
C LYS A 30 12.62 4.38 15.78
N GLU A 31 11.54 3.74 15.42
CA GLU A 31 11.34 3.24 14.07
C GLU A 31 11.13 4.42 13.10
N ILE A 32 11.91 4.44 12.03
CA ILE A 32 11.87 5.50 11.01
C ILE A 32 10.87 5.10 9.92
N ALA A 33 10.83 3.82 9.59
CA ALA A 33 9.94 3.26 8.58
C ALA A 33 9.72 1.76 8.81
N VAL A 34 8.60 1.25 8.33
CA VAL A 34 8.32 -0.17 8.18
C VAL A 34 8.24 -0.50 6.70
N ILE A 35 8.89 -1.58 6.28
CA ILE A 35 8.76 -2.13 4.94
C ILE A 35 7.87 -3.37 5.02
N GLU A 36 6.89 -3.43 4.16
CA GLU A 36 5.99 -4.56 3.96
C GLU A 36 6.35 -5.31 2.70
N LEU A 37 6.48 -6.62 2.81
CA LEU A 37 6.81 -7.52 1.70
C LEU A 37 5.88 -8.73 1.76
N GLY A 38 4.96 -8.83 0.83
CA GLY A 38 3.93 -9.84 0.91
C GLY A 38 3.35 -10.29 -0.42
N ALA A 39 2.14 -10.77 -0.31
CA ALA A 39 1.30 -11.12 -1.43
C ALA A 39 -0.13 -10.64 -1.16
N ALA A 40 -0.79 -10.21 -2.22
CA ALA A 40 -2.18 -9.77 -2.20
C ALA A 40 -3.05 -10.62 -3.12
N ALA A 41 -4.31 -10.69 -2.77
CA ALA A 41 -5.37 -11.23 -3.60
C ALA A 41 -6.54 -10.24 -3.61
N SER A 42 -7.12 -10.00 -4.78
CA SER A 42 -8.27 -9.12 -4.97
C SER A 42 -9.41 -9.84 -5.68
N GLN A 43 -10.63 -9.51 -5.32
CA GLN A 43 -11.85 -10.03 -5.89
C GLN A 43 -12.79 -8.89 -6.24
N SER A 44 -13.11 -8.74 -7.52
CA SER A 44 -14.14 -7.79 -7.96
C SER A 44 -15.54 -8.21 -7.49
N LEU A 45 -16.31 -7.26 -6.94
CA LEU A 45 -17.66 -7.48 -6.44
C LEU A 45 -18.73 -7.44 -7.55
N LYS A 46 -18.41 -6.94 -8.74
CA LYS A 46 -19.35 -6.81 -9.87
C LYS A 46 -19.15 -7.85 -10.98
N GLY A 47 -18.70 -9.05 -10.61
CA GLY A 47 -18.58 -10.17 -11.57
C GLY A 47 -17.28 -10.17 -12.36
N GLY A 48 -16.28 -9.45 -11.89
CA GLY A 48 -14.88 -9.57 -12.33
C GLY A 48 -14.25 -10.85 -11.77
N GLY A 49 -13.08 -11.19 -12.31
CA GLY A 49 -12.28 -12.31 -11.82
C GLY A 49 -11.59 -12.00 -10.49
N SER A 50 -10.93 -13.02 -9.98
CA SER A 50 -9.94 -12.86 -8.92
C SER A 50 -8.57 -12.59 -9.54
N SER A 51 -7.76 -11.80 -8.86
CA SER A 51 -6.36 -11.55 -9.20
C SER A 51 -5.50 -11.72 -7.95
N PHE A 52 -4.23 -11.98 -8.15
CA PHE A 52 -3.24 -12.10 -7.06
C PHE A 52 -1.88 -11.63 -7.55
N GLY A 53 -1.03 -11.25 -6.60
CA GLY A 53 0.34 -10.83 -6.92
C GLY A 53 1.17 -10.52 -5.69
N PRO A 54 2.43 -10.13 -5.89
CA PRO A 54 3.26 -9.63 -4.80
C PRO A 54 2.73 -8.27 -4.31
N ASP A 55 3.00 -8.00 -3.07
CA ASP A 55 2.61 -6.77 -2.39
C ASP A 55 3.83 -6.11 -1.75
N PHE A 56 3.97 -4.80 -1.93
CA PHE A 56 5.09 -4.00 -1.45
C PHE A 56 4.59 -2.67 -0.92
N ALA A 57 4.88 -2.37 0.35
CA ALA A 57 4.58 -1.07 0.90
C ALA A 57 5.71 -0.55 1.80
N VAL A 58 5.70 0.75 1.99
CA VAL A 58 6.57 1.46 2.94
C VAL A 58 5.70 2.39 3.76
N GLU A 59 5.78 2.22 5.06
CA GLU A 59 5.06 3.01 6.02
C GLU A 59 6.01 3.89 6.82
N VAL A 60 5.62 5.11 7.12
CA VAL A 60 6.32 6.07 7.96
C VAL A 60 5.36 6.67 8.99
N THR A 61 5.87 6.97 10.19
CA THR A 61 5.08 7.52 11.30
C THR A 61 5.38 9.02 11.52
N PRO A 62 4.72 9.94 10.78
CA PRO A 62 4.91 11.37 10.99
C PRO A 62 4.45 11.84 12.36
N ILE A 63 3.38 11.26 12.91
CA ILE A 63 2.84 11.64 14.22
C ILE A 63 2.53 10.37 15.01
N GLU A 64 3.37 10.09 16.00
CA GLU A 64 3.24 8.90 16.86
C GLU A 64 1.82 8.73 17.43
N ASN A 65 1.32 7.49 17.39
CA ASN A 65 0.00 7.09 17.88
C ASN A 65 -1.19 7.82 17.23
N TRP A 66 -0.95 8.57 16.14
CA TRP A 66 -2.02 9.35 15.53
C TRP A 66 -2.06 9.24 14.02
N LEU A 67 -0.93 9.30 13.33
CA LEU A 67 -0.88 9.26 11.86
C LEU A 67 0.31 8.46 11.38
N GLU A 68 0.02 7.48 10.55
CA GLU A 68 0.96 6.77 9.72
C GLU A 68 0.60 6.98 8.26
N ILE A 69 1.62 7.05 7.42
CA ILE A 69 1.46 7.24 5.98
C ILE A 69 2.15 6.07 5.30
N GLU A 70 1.38 5.33 4.53
CA GLU A 70 1.86 4.22 3.74
C GLU A 70 1.80 4.57 2.26
N GLY A 71 2.79 4.10 1.52
CA GLY A 71 2.77 4.09 0.06
C GLY A 71 3.04 2.69 -0.44
N GLY A 72 2.10 2.13 -1.17
CA GLY A 72 2.10 0.76 -1.67
C GLY A 72 2.20 0.64 -3.19
N ALA A 73 2.57 -0.55 -3.65
CA ALA A 73 2.53 -0.93 -5.06
C ALA A 73 2.29 -2.43 -5.20
N THR A 74 1.16 -2.81 -5.76
CA THR A 74 0.68 -4.18 -5.87
C THR A 74 0.38 -4.56 -7.32
N PRO A 75 1.29 -5.24 -8.02
CA PRO A 75 0.99 -5.82 -9.33
C PRO A 75 0.11 -7.06 -9.17
N LEU A 76 -1.10 -7.03 -9.69
CA LEU A 76 -2.08 -8.09 -9.64
C LEU A 76 -2.22 -8.79 -11.01
N PHE A 77 -2.23 -10.10 -11.01
CA PHE A 77 -2.33 -10.94 -12.20
C PHE A 77 -3.64 -11.73 -12.18
N GLY A 78 -4.53 -11.42 -13.11
CA GLY A 78 -5.76 -12.15 -13.37
C GLY A 78 -5.65 -13.06 -14.59
N SER A 79 -6.72 -13.79 -14.93
CA SER A 79 -6.73 -14.76 -16.03
C SER A 79 -6.39 -14.15 -17.41
N HIS A 80 -6.76 -12.90 -17.66
CA HIS A 80 -6.53 -12.20 -18.93
C HIS A 80 -6.21 -10.72 -18.72
N SER A 81 -5.83 -10.34 -17.51
CA SER A 81 -5.53 -8.96 -17.10
C SER A 81 -4.29 -8.90 -16.24
N THR A 82 -3.60 -7.78 -16.34
CA THR A 82 -2.59 -7.36 -15.39
C THR A 82 -3.01 -6.00 -14.87
N GLU A 83 -2.99 -5.82 -13.58
CA GLU A 83 -3.34 -4.57 -12.91
C GLU A 83 -2.16 -4.15 -12.04
N TRP A 84 -1.91 -2.85 -11.98
CA TRP A 84 -0.96 -2.24 -11.09
C TRP A 84 -1.72 -1.25 -10.23
N ASP A 85 -1.75 -1.52 -8.96
CA ASP A 85 -2.35 -0.67 -7.96
C ASP A 85 -1.23 0.04 -7.22
N VAL A 86 -1.33 1.37 -7.13
CA VAL A 86 -0.40 2.22 -6.40
C VAL A 86 -1.22 3.13 -5.50
N ASP A 87 -1.06 2.95 -4.22
CA ASP A 87 -1.84 3.60 -3.18
C ASP A 87 -1.00 4.53 -2.32
N LEU A 88 -1.70 5.42 -1.64
CA LEU A 88 -1.19 6.27 -0.57
C LEU A 88 -2.23 6.31 0.54
N LEU A 89 -1.99 5.55 1.61
CA LEU A 89 -2.91 5.45 2.74
C LEU A 89 -2.51 6.37 3.89
N PHE A 90 -3.50 6.97 4.52
CA PHE A 90 -3.39 7.69 5.78
C PHE A 90 -4.03 6.84 6.85
N LYS A 91 -3.20 6.23 7.68
CA LYS A 91 -3.60 5.24 8.68
C LYS A 91 -3.62 5.84 10.09
N LYS A 92 -4.58 5.44 10.89
CA LYS A 92 -4.63 5.72 12.32
C LYS A 92 -4.24 4.45 13.07
N PRO A 93 -3.16 4.45 13.88
CA PRO A 93 -2.76 3.30 14.67
C PRO A 93 -3.51 3.18 16.01
N TRP A 94 -3.70 1.92 16.44
CA TRP A 94 -4.19 1.54 17.76
C TRP A 94 -3.39 0.35 18.29
N THR A 95 -2.73 0.51 19.43
CA THR A 95 -2.01 -0.57 20.09
C THR A 95 -3.00 -1.48 20.81
N LEU A 96 -3.27 -2.68 20.27
CA LEU A 96 -4.15 -3.66 20.89
C LEU A 96 -3.44 -4.43 22.02
N SER A 97 -2.16 -4.70 21.84
CA SER A 97 -1.31 -5.34 22.86
C SER A 97 0.16 -5.03 22.59
N LYS A 98 1.06 -5.51 23.48
CA LYS A 98 2.52 -5.37 23.28
C LYS A 98 3.07 -6.04 22.01
N LYS A 99 2.25 -6.86 21.35
CA LYS A 99 2.66 -7.65 20.18
C LYS A 99 1.73 -7.47 18.98
N VAL A 100 0.64 -6.75 19.16
CA VAL A 100 -0.39 -6.59 18.11
C VAL A 100 -0.77 -5.14 18.01
N GLU A 101 -0.65 -4.62 16.85
CA GLU A 101 -1.08 -3.29 16.44
C GLU A 101 -2.17 -3.42 15.40
N PHE A 102 -3.14 -2.54 15.44
CA PHE A 102 -4.19 -2.42 14.44
C PHE A 102 -4.16 -1.01 13.88
N MET A 103 -4.25 -0.89 12.58
CA MET A 103 -4.39 0.40 11.92
C MET A 103 -5.60 0.37 11.00
N PHE A 104 -6.24 1.50 10.85
CA PHE A 104 -7.26 1.71 9.84
C PHE A 104 -6.90 2.95 9.04
N GLY A 105 -6.87 2.81 7.73
CA GLY A 105 -6.50 3.85 6.82
C GLY A 105 -7.48 4.02 5.68
N VAL A 106 -7.39 5.19 5.06
CA VAL A 106 -8.07 5.51 3.80
C VAL A 106 -7.15 6.34 2.94
N GLY A 107 -7.26 6.19 1.63
CA GLY A 107 -6.45 6.99 0.73
C GLY A 107 -6.82 6.86 -0.74
N PRO A 108 -6.18 7.66 -1.59
CA PRO A 108 -6.27 7.52 -3.03
C PRO A 108 -5.43 6.36 -3.53
N GLU A 109 -5.93 5.70 -4.55
CA GLU A 109 -5.27 4.65 -5.29
C GLU A 109 -5.27 5.00 -6.79
N TRP A 110 -4.17 4.73 -7.47
CA TRP A 110 -4.05 4.77 -8.92
C TRP A 110 -4.00 3.36 -9.46
N VAL A 111 -4.96 3.03 -10.33
CA VAL A 111 -5.13 1.72 -10.94
C VAL A 111 -4.76 1.77 -12.41
N HIS A 112 -3.80 0.95 -12.81
CA HIS A 112 -3.37 0.77 -14.19
C HIS A 112 -3.67 -0.64 -14.67
N THR A 113 -4.73 -0.82 -15.43
CA THR A 113 -5.17 -2.13 -15.91
C THR A 113 -4.79 -2.32 -17.38
N ARG A 114 -4.25 -3.50 -17.69
CA ARG A 114 -4.05 -3.99 -19.05
C ARG A 114 -4.85 -5.27 -19.25
N GLN A 115 -5.84 -5.22 -20.15
CA GLN A 115 -6.71 -6.36 -20.45
C GLN A 115 -6.93 -6.47 -21.96
N ASN A 116 -6.74 -7.66 -22.55
CA ASN A 116 -6.96 -7.93 -23.98
C ASN A 116 -6.25 -6.93 -24.92
N GLY A 117 -5.05 -6.49 -24.56
CA GLY A 117 -4.26 -5.51 -25.32
C GLY A 117 -4.71 -4.05 -25.16
N MET A 118 -5.77 -3.79 -24.43
CA MET A 118 -6.21 -2.44 -24.06
C MET A 118 -5.63 -2.04 -22.71
N THR A 119 -5.26 -0.78 -22.60
CA THR A 119 -4.72 -0.19 -21.36
C THR A 119 -5.66 0.89 -20.87
N ARG A 120 -5.94 0.88 -19.57
CA ARG A 120 -6.79 1.86 -18.89
C ARG A 120 -6.10 2.35 -17.62
N ASN A 121 -6.23 3.63 -17.34
CA ASN A 121 -5.86 4.23 -16.05
C ASN A 121 -7.12 4.73 -15.37
N SER A 122 -7.21 4.56 -14.08
CA SER A 122 -8.29 5.08 -13.25
C SER A 122 -7.77 5.48 -11.88
N VAL A 123 -8.61 6.20 -11.15
CA VAL A 123 -8.38 6.56 -9.75
C VAL A 123 -9.45 5.89 -8.92
N ALA A 124 -9.04 5.31 -7.81
CA ALA A 124 -9.89 4.71 -6.82
C ALA A 124 -9.67 5.35 -5.44
N ALA A 125 -10.51 5.02 -4.50
CA ALA A 125 -10.29 5.22 -3.08
C ALA A 125 -10.22 3.86 -2.41
N GLU A 126 -9.23 3.68 -1.57
CA GLU A 126 -9.03 2.49 -0.78
C GLU A 126 -9.34 2.76 0.69
N ALA A 127 -9.89 1.75 1.38
CA ALA A 127 -10.04 1.69 2.82
C ALA A 127 -9.49 0.35 3.31
N ALA A 128 -8.43 0.40 4.11
CA ALA A 128 -7.72 -0.78 4.59
C ALA A 128 -7.69 -0.85 6.12
N GLY A 129 -7.69 -2.07 6.63
CA GLY A 129 -7.53 -2.36 8.06
C GLY A 129 -6.36 -3.30 8.27
N ASP A 130 -5.25 -2.78 8.76
CA ASP A 130 -4.01 -3.52 8.90
C ASP A 130 -3.81 -4.05 10.32
N PHE A 131 -3.47 -5.33 10.43
CA PHE A 131 -3.11 -6.02 11.67
C PHE A 131 -1.62 -6.38 11.62
N MET A 132 -0.82 -5.69 12.41
CA MET A 132 0.61 -5.97 12.55
C MET A 132 0.90 -6.83 13.78
N PHE A 133 1.74 -7.83 13.60
CA PHE A 133 2.11 -8.79 14.65
C PHE A 133 3.62 -8.80 14.84
N TRP A 134 4.06 -8.39 16.02
CA TRP A 134 5.46 -8.29 16.41
C TRP A 134 5.83 -9.39 17.42
N PRO A 135 6.50 -10.48 17.02
CA PRO A 135 6.78 -11.61 17.91
C PRO A 135 7.72 -11.26 19.08
N SER A 136 8.59 -10.27 18.91
CA SER A 136 9.54 -9.84 19.93
C SER A 136 9.15 -8.49 20.53
N VAL A 137 8.88 -8.44 21.81
CA VAL A 137 8.64 -7.19 22.55
C VAL A 137 9.96 -6.43 22.71
N GLY A 138 10.01 -5.16 22.29
CA GLY A 138 11.13 -4.23 22.52
C GLY A 138 12.23 -4.25 21.46
N LYS A 139 12.17 -5.11 20.45
CA LYS A 139 13.04 -5.06 19.26
C LYS A 139 12.23 -5.49 18.04
N HIS A 140 11.32 -4.63 17.62
CA HIS A 140 10.49 -4.86 16.44
C HIS A 140 11.35 -4.71 15.18
N ARG A 141 12.03 -5.78 14.75
CA ARG A 141 12.77 -5.81 13.49
C ARG A 141 12.03 -6.58 12.43
N PHE A 142 11.36 -7.65 12.83
CA PHE A 142 10.61 -8.52 11.95
C PHE A 142 9.26 -8.85 12.55
N GLY A 143 8.24 -8.70 11.78
CA GLY A 143 6.86 -9.04 12.11
C GLY A 143 6.16 -9.65 10.91
N TRP A 144 4.87 -9.76 10.98
CA TRP A 144 4.01 -10.12 9.88
C TRP A 144 2.71 -9.32 9.97
N TYR A 145 2.07 -9.14 8.84
CA TYR A 145 0.85 -8.36 8.74
C TYR A 145 -0.25 -9.12 8.02
N LEU A 146 -1.47 -8.67 8.21
CA LEU A 146 -2.66 -9.07 7.49
C LEU A 146 -3.53 -7.84 7.29
N GLU A 147 -3.79 -7.48 6.05
CA GLU A 147 -4.52 -6.28 5.68
C GLU A 147 -5.67 -6.59 4.74
N PRO A 148 -6.92 -6.70 5.24
CA PRO A 148 -8.11 -6.60 4.41
C PRO A 148 -8.34 -5.18 3.92
N ALA A 149 -8.69 -5.04 2.63
CA ALA A 149 -8.95 -3.78 1.95
C ALA A 149 -10.27 -3.78 1.19
N TYR A 150 -10.80 -2.61 0.96
CA TYR A 150 -11.95 -2.35 0.11
C TYR A 150 -11.63 -1.17 -0.81
N ASP A 151 -11.83 -1.36 -2.13
CA ASP A 151 -11.55 -0.39 -3.15
C ASP A 151 -12.82 0.05 -3.87
N TYR A 152 -12.89 1.34 -4.13
CA TYR A 152 -13.95 1.96 -4.90
C TYR A 152 -13.37 2.77 -6.06
N ASN A 153 -13.53 2.26 -7.29
CA ASN A 153 -13.02 2.90 -8.49
C ASN A 153 -14.01 3.96 -9.01
N PHE A 154 -13.54 5.20 -9.18
CA PHE A 154 -14.36 6.33 -9.66
C PHE A 154 -14.58 6.34 -11.17
N ALA A 155 -13.96 5.45 -11.91
CA ALA A 155 -14.16 5.36 -13.35
C ALA A 155 -15.57 4.86 -13.70
N ARG A 156 -15.91 4.94 -15.00
CA ARG A 156 -17.22 4.46 -15.50
C ARG A 156 -17.43 3.00 -15.10
N GLY A 157 -18.55 2.75 -14.45
CA GLY A 157 -18.93 1.42 -13.92
C GLY A 157 -18.83 1.35 -12.41
N HIS A 158 -18.10 2.25 -11.74
CA HIS A 158 -17.94 2.26 -10.30
C HIS A 158 -17.61 0.85 -9.77
N GLU A 159 -16.53 0.28 -10.31
CA GLU A 159 -16.06 -1.05 -9.92
C GLU A 159 -15.68 -1.03 -8.44
N GLN A 160 -15.97 -2.13 -7.78
CA GLN A 160 -15.67 -2.32 -6.36
C GLN A 160 -14.98 -3.65 -6.19
N SER A 161 -13.98 -3.69 -5.33
CA SER A 161 -13.24 -4.89 -4.99
C SER A 161 -13.07 -5.03 -3.49
N ILE A 162 -12.84 -6.25 -3.07
CA ILE A 162 -12.33 -6.57 -1.76
C ILE A 162 -10.99 -7.27 -1.94
N GLY A 163 -10.02 -6.82 -1.18
CA GLY A 163 -8.68 -7.34 -1.18
C GLY A 163 -8.30 -7.91 0.18
N ILE A 164 -7.25 -8.68 0.16
CA ILE A 164 -6.51 -9.10 1.34
C ILE A 164 -5.04 -9.19 0.96
N SER A 165 -4.19 -8.54 1.73
CA SER A 165 -2.76 -8.69 1.63
C SER A 165 -2.19 -9.28 2.93
N GLY A 166 -0.99 -9.79 2.87
CA GLY A 166 -0.29 -10.29 4.05
C GLY A 166 1.14 -10.72 3.73
N GLY A 167 2.00 -10.58 4.71
CA GLY A 167 3.42 -10.82 4.51
C GLY A 167 4.28 -10.54 5.72
N LEU A 168 5.52 -10.15 5.45
CA LEU A 168 6.53 -9.84 6.43
C LEU A 168 6.68 -8.34 6.60
N LEU A 169 6.91 -7.92 7.83
CA LEU A 169 7.27 -6.58 8.24
C LEU A 169 8.77 -6.52 8.55
N VAL A 170 9.41 -5.46 8.09
CA VAL A 170 10.80 -5.14 8.42
C VAL A 170 10.87 -3.69 8.92
N ALA A 171 11.05 -3.52 10.23
CA ALA A 171 11.21 -2.19 10.81
C ALA A 171 12.63 -1.66 10.60
N ILE A 172 12.74 -0.43 10.13
CA ILE A 172 13.99 0.32 9.90
C ILE A 172 14.12 1.39 10.99
N ARG A 173 15.32 1.49 11.59
CA ARG A 173 15.67 2.42 12.66
C ARG A 173 16.79 3.35 12.25
#